data_e98e7978bc6e7263f38135cab29c21de
#
_entry.id   e98e7978bc6e7263f38135cab29c21de
#
_cell.length_a   1.000
_cell.length_b   1.000
_cell.length_c   1.000
_cell.angle_alpha   90.00
_cell.angle_beta   90.00
_cell.angle_gamma   90.00
#
_symmetry.space_group_name_H-M   'P 1'
#
loop_
_entity.id
_entity.type
_entity.pdbx_description
1 polymer ?
#
loop_
_entity_poly.entity_id
_entity_poly.type
_entity_poly.pdbx_seq_one_letter_code
_entity_poly.pdbx_strand_id
1 'polypeptide(L)'
;MLVASAALQDERGSGEALANAAELAALEDAAAHLRRHPGFRAALAAYCRGMSSPARIDWPVYKLFDQIGRYLVCYMLIHNYYAWVRGTGPAPTLTALQKVSGVSERQTAGFVAALKSGRLILTEPSPNDRRVKHLRPAPPMIAEIGRSARLFIAASDALAGRGGARAALLADNHDLLGDVIRRSAAYVLAHGTLIHPFPRVLHFAERDSGYLLLTAVFAARFDGLASSPAAGSLSYRQLARRFQVSAAHIGSLMNEAQREGWFHTDGRGRLAGVAPDFVEEFAQWASWQMVHCTGLIEAALAATGSALVEAGGPGVPADAG
;
A
#
# COMPACT_ATOMS: atom_id res chain seq x y z
N MET A 1 -37.67 -4.25 -28.68
CA MET A 1 -36.92 -4.88 -27.58
C MET A 1 -35.44 -4.48 -27.47
N LEU A 2 -34.80 -3.92 -28.48
CA LEU A 2 -33.37 -3.49 -28.44
C LEU A 2 -33.15 -2.12 -27.81
N VAL A 3 -34.13 -1.25 -27.76
CA VAL A 3 -33.99 0.12 -27.19
C VAL A 3 -34.03 0.13 -25.67
N ALA A 4 -34.77 -0.82 -25.05
CA ALA A 4 -34.84 -0.93 -23.59
C ALA A 4 -33.55 -1.48 -22.94
N SER A 5 -32.74 -2.26 -23.69
CA SER A 5 -31.47 -2.82 -23.19
C SER A 5 -30.34 -1.78 -23.13
N ALA A 6 -30.30 -0.83 -24.07
CA ALA A 6 -29.29 0.23 -24.09
C ALA A 6 -29.52 1.28 -22.98
N ALA A 7 -30.78 1.64 -22.72
CA ALA A 7 -31.14 2.55 -21.64
C ALA A 7 -30.79 1.99 -20.25
N LEU A 8 -31.03 0.68 -20.03
CA LEU A 8 -30.69 0.01 -18.77
C LEU A 8 -29.17 -0.16 -18.55
N GLN A 9 -28.36 -0.22 -19.63
CA GLN A 9 -26.90 -0.22 -19.53
C GLN A 9 -26.33 1.17 -19.23
N ASP A 10 -26.93 2.21 -19.80
CA ASP A 10 -26.53 3.60 -19.55
C ASP A 10 -26.93 4.07 -18.13
N GLU A 11 -28.10 3.66 -17.64
CA GLU A 11 -28.52 3.92 -16.26
C GLU A 11 -27.68 3.19 -15.23
N ARG A 12 -27.22 1.95 -15.48
CA ARG A 12 -26.29 1.24 -14.59
C ARG A 12 -24.92 1.91 -14.57
N GLY A 13 -24.36 2.30 -15.71
CA GLY A 13 -23.10 3.03 -15.78
C GLY A 13 -23.16 4.39 -15.08
N SER A 14 -24.27 5.11 -15.21
CA SER A 14 -24.51 6.38 -14.51
C SER A 14 -24.67 6.17 -13.00
N GLY A 15 -25.36 5.12 -12.55
CA GLY A 15 -25.52 4.79 -11.14
C GLY A 15 -24.21 4.39 -10.46
N GLU A 16 -23.38 3.59 -11.13
CA GLU A 16 -22.04 3.21 -10.64
C GLU A 16 -21.09 4.41 -10.57
N ALA A 17 -21.13 5.30 -11.56
CA ALA A 17 -20.33 6.53 -11.56
C ALA A 17 -20.72 7.47 -10.43
N LEU A 18 -22.03 7.62 -10.15
CA LEU A 18 -22.54 8.41 -9.03
C LEU A 18 -22.18 7.80 -7.67
N ALA A 19 -22.26 6.48 -7.53
CA ALA A 19 -21.86 5.77 -6.31
C ALA A 19 -20.35 5.95 -6.04
N ASN A 20 -19.50 5.82 -7.06
CA ASN A 20 -18.07 6.07 -6.96
C ASN A 20 -17.75 7.51 -6.57
N ALA A 21 -18.46 8.49 -7.12
CA ALA A 21 -18.27 9.89 -6.79
C ALA A 21 -18.66 10.18 -5.33
N ALA A 22 -19.75 9.60 -4.84
CA ALA A 22 -20.19 9.73 -3.46
C ALA A 22 -19.21 9.10 -2.47
N GLU A 23 -18.64 7.92 -2.81
CA GLU A 23 -17.64 7.24 -2.00
C GLU A 23 -16.34 8.05 -1.91
N LEU A 24 -15.88 8.62 -3.04
CA LEU A 24 -14.71 9.50 -3.08
C LEU A 24 -14.95 10.79 -2.28
N ALA A 25 -16.14 11.36 -2.34
CA ALA A 25 -16.49 12.53 -1.55
C ALA A 25 -16.47 12.23 -0.05
N ALA A 26 -17.05 11.10 0.37
CA ALA A 26 -17.01 10.66 1.76
C ALA A 26 -15.57 10.37 2.25
N LEU A 27 -14.74 9.79 1.39
CA LEU A 27 -13.32 9.57 1.66
C LEU A 27 -12.59 10.91 1.88
N GLU A 28 -12.82 11.90 1.01
CA GLU A 28 -12.19 13.23 1.12
C GLU A 28 -12.67 13.97 2.37
N ASP A 29 -13.95 13.93 2.71
CA ASP A 29 -14.49 14.57 3.91
C ASP A 29 -13.86 13.99 5.19
N ALA A 30 -13.75 12.66 5.28
CA ALA A 30 -13.10 11.99 6.40
C ALA A 30 -11.60 12.32 6.45
N ALA A 31 -10.92 12.35 5.29
CA ALA A 31 -9.51 12.70 5.17
C ALA A 31 -9.26 14.17 5.54
N ALA A 32 -10.13 15.09 5.11
CA ALA A 32 -10.07 16.50 5.48
C ALA A 32 -10.23 16.68 7.00
N HIS A 33 -11.09 15.88 7.63
CA HIS A 33 -11.22 15.88 9.09
C HIS A 33 -9.91 15.44 9.77
N LEU A 34 -9.26 14.37 9.30
CA LEU A 34 -7.97 13.93 9.82
C LEU A 34 -6.89 15.00 9.68
N ARG A 35 -6.81 15.69 8.54
CA ARG A 35 -5.81 16.75 8.31
C ARG A 35 -5.94 17.92 9.29
N ARG A 36 -7.13 18.20 9.82
CA ARG A 36 -7.36 19.23 10.85
C ARG A 36 -6.93 18.81 12.25
N HIS A 37 -6.67 17.52 12.48
CA HIS A 37 -6.25 17.04 13.80
C HIS A 37 -4.87 17.61 14.18
N PRO A 38 -4.67 18.17 15.38
CA PRO A 38 -3.40 18.79 15.78
C PRO A 38 -2.20 17.83 15.74
N GLY A 39 -2.44 16.54 15.95
CA GLY A 39 -1.43 15.48 15.87
C GLY A 39 -1.12 14.99 14.45
N PHE A 40 -1.86 15.43 13.40
CA PHE A 40 -1.75 14.88 12.06
C PHE A 40 -0.32 14.95 11.50
N ARG A 41 0.34 16.09 11.63
CA ARG A 41 1.72 16.28 11.16
C ARG A 41 2.70 15.30 11.83
N ALA A 42 2.57 15.08 13.14
CA ALA A 42 3.41 14.14 13.88
C ALA A 42 3.16 12.68 13.46
N ALA A 43 1.90 12.30 13.26
CA ALA A 43 1.52 10.99 12.76
C ALA A 43 2.05 10.73 11.34
N LEU A 44 1.96 11.74 10.46
CA LEU A 44 2.49 11.67 9.11
C LEU A 44 4.03 11.58 9.11
N ALA A 45 4.72 12.33 9.98
CA ALA A 45 6.16 12.21 10.17
C ALA A 45 6.56 10.79 10.63
N ALA A 46 5.82 10.19 11.55
CA ALA A 46 6.05 8.82 12.00
C ALA A 46 5.86 7.80 10.86
N TYR A 47 4.81 7.94 10.04
CA TYR A 47 4.64 7.16 8.82
C TYR A 47 5.85 7.27 7.89
N CYS A 48 6.28 8.49 7.58
CA CYS A 48 7.41 8.75 6.68
C CYS A 48 8.72 8.15 7.21
N ARG A 49 8.99 8.24 8.51
CA ARG A 49 10.15 7.60 9.14
C ARG A 49 10.07 6.07 9.04
N GLY A 50 8.90 5.50 9.29
CA GLY A 50 8.66 4.05 9.17
C GLY A 50 8.88 3.55 7.76
N MET A 51 8.37 4.26 6.75
CA MET A 51 8.56 3.90 5.34
C MET A 51 10.01 4.05 4.88
N SER A 52 10.68 5.12 5.25
CA SER A 52 12.08 5.37 4.89
C SER A 52 13.10 4.57 5.73
N SER A 53 12.67 3.77 6.70
CA SER A 53 13.55 2.84 7.42
C SER A 53 14.01 1.70 6.50
N PRO A 54 15.20 1.12 6.73
CA PRO A 54 15.69 -0.01 5.92
C PRO A 54 14.65 -1.13 5.86
N ALA A 55 14.52 -1.75 4.69
CA ALA A 55 13.69 -2.93 4.52
C ALA A 55 14.21 -4.11 5.37
N ARG A 56 13.31 -5.00 5.77
CA ARG A 56 13.67 -6.25 6.47
C ARG A 56 14.10 -7.37 5.53
N ILE A 57 14.05 -7.11 4.23
CA ILE A 57 14.42 -8.04 3.17
C ILE A 57 15.75 -7.57 2.57
N ASP A 58 16.71 -8.50 2.45
CA ASP A 58 18.04 -8.21 1.97
C ASP A 58 18.08 -7.94 0.46
N TRP A 59 19.08 -7.14 0.05
CA TRP A 59 19.42 -6.96 -1.36
C TRP A 59 19.92 -8.29 -1.96
N PRO A 60 19.62 -8.65 -3.22
CA PRO A 60 18.89 -7.86 -4.23
C PRO A 60 17.37 -8.05 -4.21
N VAL A 61 16.84 -8.88 -3.34
CA VAL A 61 15.41 -9.28 -3.29
C VAL A 61 14.52 -8.08 -3.01
N TYR A 62 14.98 -7.17 -2.16
CA TYR A 62 14.27 -5.92 -1.84
C TYR A 62 13.92 -5.08 -3.08
N LYS A 63 14.78 -5.07 -4.09
CA LYS A 63 14.54 -4.36 -5.36
C LYS A 63 13.29 -4.79 -6.12
N LEU A 64 12.72 -5.93 -5.77
CA LEU A 64 11.46 -6.39 -6.35
C LEU A 64 10.25 -5.56 -5.91
N PHE A 65 10.38 -4.69 -4.90
CA PHE A 65 9.26 -3.94 -4.32
C PHE A 65 9.40 -2.42 -4.42
N ASP A 66 10.50 -1.91 -4.95
CA ASP A 66 10.88 -0.50 -4.86
C ASP A 66 10.25 0.41 -5.94
N GLN A 67 9.36 -0.14 -6.78
CA GLN A 67 8.65 0.56 -7.84
C GLN A 67 7.19 0.13 -7.86
N ILE A 68 6.26 1.07 -8.07
CA ILE A 68 4.81 0.83 -7.96
C ILE A 68 4.31 -0.30 -8.88
N GLY A 69 4.80 -0.40 -10.09
CA GLY A 69 4.37 -1.45 -11.02
C GLY A 69 4.69 -2.85 -10.48
N ARG A 70 5.89 -3.06 -9.95
CA ARG A 70 6.31 -4.33 -9.32
C ARG A 70 5.55 -4.58 -8.01
N TYR A 71 5.37 -3.54 -7.21
CA TYR A 71 4.57 -3.58 -5.99
C TYR A 71 3.15 -4.05 -6.29
N LEU A 72 2.49 -3.51 -7.32
CA LEU A 72 1.12 -3.89 -7.69
C LEU A 72 1.02 -5.34 -8.15
N VAL A 73 2.02 -5.90 -8.86
CA VAL A 73 2.02 -7.35 -9.19
C VAL A 73 2.02 -8.20 -7.92
N CYS A 74 2.85 -7.86 -6.93
CA CYS A 74 2.87 -8.54 -5.64
C CYS A 74 1.54 -8.39 -4.88
N TYR A 75 0.98 -7.19 -4.94
CA TYR A 75 -0.30 -6.86 -4.33
C TYR A 75 -1.44 -7.72 -4.88
N MET A 76 -1.52 -7.85 -6.21
CA MET A 76 -2.50 -8.69 -6.89
C MET A 76 -2.25 -10.20 -6.66
N LEU A 77 -1.00 -10.62 -6.49
CA LEU A 77 -0.68 -12.01 -6.13
C LEU A 77 -1.22 -12.35 -4.73
N ILE A 78 -1.02 -11.46 -3.76
CA ILE A 78 -1.57 -11.63 -2.40
C ILE A 78 -3.10 -11.63 -2.47
N HIS A 79 -3.71 -10.71 -3.23
CA HIS A 79 -5.15 -10.67 -3.46
C HIS A 79 -5.69 -12.00 -3.97
N ASN A 80 -5.14 -12.53 -5.07
CA ASN A 80 -5.60 -13.76 -5.68
C ASN A 80 -5.51 -14.94 -4.69
N TYR A 81 -4.43 -15.02 -3.90
CA TYR A 81 -4.26 -16.08 -2.92
C TYR A 81 -5.32 -16.00 -1.81
N TYR A 82 -5.50 -14.83 -1.19
CA TYR A 82 -6.47 -14.69 -0.09
C TYR A 82 -7.92 -14.69 -0.57
N ALA A 83 -8.22 -14.24 -1.79
CA ALA A 83 -9.53 -14.39 -2.39
C ALA A 83 -9.89 -15.87 -2.60
N TRP A 84 -8.93 -16.67 -3.07
CA TRP A 84 -9.10 -18.11 -3.18
C TRP A 84 -9.28 -18.81 -1.83
N VAL A 85 -8.44 -18.49 -0.84
CA VAL A 85 -8.57 -19.03 0.54
C VAL A 85 -9.92 -18.72 1.15
N ARG A 86 -10.51 -17.57 0.84
CA ARG A 86 -11.85 -17.17 1.29
C ARG A 86 -12.98 -17.71 0.43
N GLY A 87 -12.69 -18.48 -0.63
CA GLY A 87 -13.69 -18.99 -1.55
C GLY A 87 -14.35 -17.93 -2.44
N THR A 88 -13.78 -16.72 -2.53
CA THR A 88 -14.32 -15.58 -3.28
C THR A 88 -13.60 -15.32 -4.61
N GLY A 89 -12.62 -16.14 -4.95
CA GLY A 89 -11.81 -15.97 -6.16
C GLY A 89 -11.34 -17.30 -6.76
N PRO A 90 -10.83 -17.27 -8.00
CA PRO A 90 -10.28 -18.45 -8.66
C PRO A 90 -8.98 -18.92 -8.01
N ALA A 91 -8.55 -20.14 -8.35
CA ALA A 91 -7.27 -20.67 -7.92
C ALA A 91 -6.11 -19.71 -8.29
N PRO A 92 -5.17 -19.45 -7.36
CA PRO A 92 -4.11 -18.44 -7.49
C PRO A 92 -2.98 -18.92 -8.39
N THR A 93 -3.24 -19.05 -9.69
CA THR A 93 -2.30 -19.49 -10.71
C THR A 93 -1.58 -18.32 -11.35
N LEU A 94 -0.48 -18.59 -12.11
CA LEU A 94 0.18 -17.58 -12.92
C LEU A 94 -0.79 -16.93 -13.91
N THR A 95 -1.64 -17.73 -14.57
CA THR A 95 -2.63 -17.21 -15.52
C THR A 95 -3.67 -16.31 -14.86
N ALA A 96 -4.11 -16.64 -13.63
CA ALA A 96 -5.02 -15.77 -12.88
C ALA A 96 -4.32 -14.43 -12.51
N LEU A 97 -3.03 -14.47 -12.15
CA LEU A 97 -2.27 -13.26 -11.86
C LEU A 97 -2.05 -12.40 -13.11
N GLN A 98 -1.73 -13.00 -14.25
CA GLN A 98 -1.53 -12.27 -15.53
C GLN A 98 -2.73 -11.43 -15.93
N LYS A 99 -3.95 -11.87 -15.60
CA LYS A 99 -5.20 -11.14 -15.91
C LYS A 99 -5.37 -9.84 -15.11
N VAL A 100 -4.75 -9.73 -13.94
CA VAL A 100 -4.95 -8.60 -13.00
C VAL A 100 -3.66 -7.86 -12.67
N SER A 101 -2.51 -8.29 -13.18
CA SER A 101 -1.20 -7.73 -12.84
C SER A 101 -0.95 -6.31 -13.34
N GLY A 102 -1.70 -5.85 -14.36
CA GLY A 102 -1.48 -4.54 -15.00
C GLY A 102 -0.24 -4.46 -15.89
N VAL A 103 0.51 -5.57 -16.05
CA VAL A 103 1.69 -5.67 -16.92
C VAL A 103 1.55 -6.85 -17.88
N SER A 104 2.40 -6.95 -18.92
CA SER A 104 2.31 -8.03 -19.90
C SER A 104 2.50 -9.42 -19.25
N GLU A 105 1.90 -10.45 -19.87
CA GLU A 105 2.01 -11.84 -19.40
C GLU A 105 3.46 -12.28 -19.24
N ARG A 106 4.32 -11.90 -20.20
CA ARG A 106 5.76 -12.20 -20.18
C ARG A 106 6.45 -11.52 -19.00
N GLN A 107 6.16 -10.25 -18.76
CA GLN A 107 6.72 -9.51 -17.61
C GLN A 107 6.25 -10.12 -16.29
N THR A 108 4.96 -10.45 -16.17
CA THR A 108 4.40 -11.13 -14.99
C THR A 108 5.11 -12.45 -14.74
N ALA A 109 5.29 -13.29 -15.76
CA ALA A 109 5.97 -14.59 -15.64
C ALA A 109 7.43 -14.43 -15.21
N GLY A 110 8.17 -13.51 -15.84
CA GLY A 110 9.56 -13.21 -15.46
C GLY A 110 9.67 -12.70 -14.01
N PHE A 111 8.76 -11.84 -13.61
CA PHE A 111 8.73 -11.29 -12.25
C PHE A 111 8.38 -12.38 -11.21
N VAL A 112 7.42 -13.25 -11.49
CA VAL A 112 7.07 -14.40 -10.64
C VAL A 112 8.29 -15.35 -10.51
N ALA A 113 9.07 -15.57 -11.56
CA ALA A 113 10.31 -16.36 -11.49
C ALA A 113 11.33 -15.71 -10.55
N ALA A 114 11.50 -14.38 -10.59
CA ALA A 114 12.37 -13.66 -9.66
C ALA A 114 11.88 -13.75 -8.21
N LEU A 115 10.57 -13.61 -7.96
CA LEU A 115 9.97 -13.78 -6.63
C LEU A 115 10.21 -15.21 -6.07
N LYS A 116 10.13 -16.24 -6.93
CA LYS A 116 10.45 -17.62 -6.53
C LYS A 116 11.91 -17.77 -6.12
N SER A 117 12.82 -17.25 -6.94
CA SER A 117 14.26 -17.28 -6.64
C SER A 117 14.59 -16.56 -5.33
N GLY A 118 13.88 -15.47 -5.04
CA GLY A 118 13.96 -14.73 -3.77
C GLY A 118 13.24 -15.38 -2.59
N ARG A 119 12.64 -16.55 -2.76
CA ARG A 119 11.82 -17.24 -1.73
C ARG A 119 10.68 -16.41 -1.17
N LEU A 120 10.17 -15.47 -1.97
CA LEU A 120 9.06 -14.59 -1.60
C LEU A 120 7.70 -15.20 -1.91
N ILE A 121 7.68 -16.22 -2.75
CA ILE A 121 6.51 -17.04 -3.05
C ILE A 121 6.87 -18.53 -3.04
N LEU A 122 5.92 -19.33 -2.60
CA LEU A 122 5.93 -20.77 -2.67
C LEU A 122 5.08 -21.23 -3.85
N THR A 123 5.35 -22.43 -4.35
CA THR A 123 4.55 -23.03 -5.42
C THR A 123 4.05 -24.38 -4.94
N GLU A 124 2.73 -24.52 -4.83
CA GLU A 124 2.07 -25.74 -4.36
C GLU A 124 1.31 -26.40 -5.52
N PRO A 125 1.39 -27.75 -5.70
CA PRO A 125 0.56 -28.41 -6.70
C PRO A 125 -0.91 -28.33 -6.30
N SER A 126 -1.79 -28.13 -7.28
CA SER A 126 -3.24 -28.20 -7.03
C SER A 126 -3.62 -29.62 -6.58
N PRO A 127 -4.53 -29.76 -5.60
CA PRO A 127 -5.04 -31.07 -5.19
C PRO A 127 -5.68 -31.86 -6.33
N ASN A 128 -6.34 -31.16 -7.27
CA ASN A 128 -7.11 -31.77 -8.35
C ASN A 128 -6.28 -32.04 -9.61
N ASP A 129 -5.19 -31.29 -9.85
CA ASP A 129 -4.29 -31.48 -10.98
C ASP A 129 -2.86 -31.02 -10.62
N ARG A 130 -1.94 -31.96 -10.48
CA ARG A 130 -0.53 -31.68 -10.11
C ARG A 130 0.23 -30.84 -11.13
N ARG A 131 -0.29 -30.72 -12.36
CA ARG A 131 0.29 -29.83 -13.39
C ARG A 131 0.02 -28.37 -13.10
N VAL A 132 -1.12 -28.07 -12.46
CA VAL A 132 -1.49 -26.72 -12.03
C VAL A 132 -0.74 -26.40 -10.76
N LYS A 133 -0.09 -25.23 -10.75
CA LYS A 133 0.68 -24.73 -9.60
C LYS A 133 0.00 -23.49 -9.03
N HIS A 134 -0.32 -23.54 -7.73
CA HIS A 134 -0.80 -22.41 -6.98
C HIS A 134 0.38 -21.55 -6.51
N LEU A 135 0.23 -20.25 -6.59
CA LEU A 135 1.20 -19.26 -6.10
C LEU A 135 0.75 -18.84 -4.70
N ARG A 136 1.58 -19.14 -3.70
CA ARG A 136 1.35 -18.74 -2.31
C ARG A 136 2.36 -17.68 -1.90
N PRO A 137 1.93 -16.49 -1.43
CA PRO A 137 2.84 -15.48 -0.91
C PRO A 137 3.51 -15.98 0.37
N ALA A 138 4.81 -15.76 0.50
CA ALA A 138 5.54 -16.06 1.73
C ALA A 138 5.34 -14.91 2.76
N PRO A 139 5.42 -15.19 4.08
CA PRO A 139 5.25 -14.18 5.11
C PRO A 139 6.10 -12.92 4.94
N PRO A 140 7.40 -12.99 4.53
CA PRO A 140 8.20 -11.78 4.30
C PRO A 140 7.63 -10.87 3.20
N MET A 141 7.05 -11.46 2.14
CA MET A 141 6.41 -10.70 1.06
C MET A 141 5.15 -9.98 1.57
N ILE A 142 4.29 -10.68 2.33
CA ILE A 142 3.08 -10.10 2.91
C ILE A 142 3.45 -8.94 3.83
N ALA A 143 4.46 -9.13 4.69
CA ALA A 143 4.93 -8.13 5.64
C ALA A 143 5.48 -6.87 4.94
N GLU A 144 6.24 -7.04 3.83
CA GLU A 144 6.83 -5.90 3.11
C GLU A 144 5.77 -5.17 2.27
N ILE A 145 4.93 -5.89 1.53
CA ILE A 145 3.82 -5.29 0.76
C ILE A 145 2.82 -4.61 1.70
N GLY A 146 2.52 -5.20 2.85
CA GLY A 146 1.61 -4.63 3.84
C GLY A 146 2.24 -3.54 4.73
N ARG A 147 3.54 -3.23 4.59
CA ARG A 147 4.24 -2.25 5.43
C ARG A 147 3.60 -0.88 5.40
N SER A 148 3.27 -0.38 4.22
CA SER A 148 2.63 0.93 4.07
C SER A 148 1.26 0.98 4.74
N ALA A 149 0.39 -0.02 4.48
CA ALA A 149 -0.93 -0.09 5.09
C ALA A 149 -0.84 -0.15 6.63
N ARG A 150 0.05 -0.98 7.17
CA ARG A 150 0.29 -1.08 8.62
C ARG A 150 0.76 0.24 9.23
N LEU A 151 1.63 0.98 8.54
CA LEU A 151 2.11 2.28 9.04
C LEU A 151 1.03 3.37 8.95
N PHE A 152 0.14 3.35 7.94
CA PHE A 152 -1.02 4.23 7.89
C PHE A 152 -2.01 3.92 9.01
N ILE A 153 -2.25 2.65 9.31
CA ILE A 153 -3.09 2.24 10.43
C ILE A 153 -2.46 2.69 11.76
N ALA A 154 -1.13 2.55 11.93
CA ALA A 154 -0.43 3.05 13.11
C ALA A 154 -0.58 4.57 13.28
N ALA A 155 -0.48 5.33 12.19
CA ALA A 155 -0.68 6.77 12.19
C ALA A 155 -2.13 7.14 12.59
N SER A 156 -3.11 6.43 12.03
CA SER A 156 -4.53 6.60 12.39
C SER A 156 -4.82 6.24 13.85
N ASP A 157 -4.21 5.15 14.34
CA ASP A 157 -4.33 4.74 15.75
C ASP A 157 -3.76 5.80 16.70
N ALA A 158 -2.65 6.43 16.33
CA ALA A 158 -2.04 7.50 17.11
C ALA A 158 -2.98 8.71 17.20
N LEU A 159 -3.62 9.10 16.09
CA LEU A 159 -4.61 10.19 16.07
C LEU A 159 -5.85 9.87 16.91
N ALA A 160 -6.28 8.62 16.90
CA ALA A 160 -7.45 8.17 17.66
C ALA A 160 -7.13 7.80 19.12
N GLY A 161 -5.91 7.99 19.62
CA GLY A 161 -5.50 7.63 20.97
C GLY A 161 -5.46 6.12 21.24
N ARG A 162 -5.38 5.27 20.20
CA ARG A 162 -5.43 3.79 20.33
C ARG A 162 -4.07 3.13 20.55
N GLY A 163 -2.99 3.88 20.72
CA GLY A 163 -1.65 3.35 21.03
C GLY A 163 -1.04 2.39 20.00
N GLY A 164 -1.54 2.37 18.75
CA GLY A 164 -1.03 1.50 17.69
C GLY A 164 -1.44 0.03 17.78
N ALA A 165 -2.47 -0.30 18.55
CA ALA A 165 -2.91 -1.68 18.83
C ALA A 165 -3.25 -2.47 17.54
N ARG A 166 -3.96 -1.85 16.58
CA ARG A 166 -4.33 -2.51 15.31
C ARG A 166 -3.11 -2.76 14.43
N ALA A 167 -2.17 -1.84 14.39
CA ALA A 167 -0.92 -2.00 13.63
C ALA A 167 -0.01 -3.10 14.23
N ALA A 168 0.02 -3.26 15.56
CA ALA A 168 0.71 -4.35 16.23
C ALA A 168 0.07 -5.69 15.88
N LEU A 169 -1.26 -5.79 15.94
CA LEU A 169 -2.00 -6.99 15.56
C LEU A 169 -1.67 -7.44 14.11
N LEU A 170 -1.55 -6.50 13.17
CA LEU A 170 -1.15 -6.79 11.79
C LEU A 170 0.32 -7.20 11.66
N ALA A 171 1.20 -6.77 12.57
CA ALA A 171 2.60 -7.18 12.57
C ALA A 171 2.75 -8.66 12.97
N ASP A 172 1.90 -9.14 13.87
CA ASP A 172 1.95 -10.48 14.42
C ASP A 172 1.07 -11.49 13.66
N ASN A 173 0.15 -11.00 12.81
CA ASN A 173 -0.79 -11.83 12.06
C ASN A 173 -0.74 -11.55 10.55
N HIS A 174 0.05 -12.38 9.83
CA HIS A 174 0.20 -12.27 8.38
C HIS A 174 -1.09 -12.58 7.61
N ASP A 175 -1.96 -13.45 8.12
CA ASP A 175 -3.22 -13.79 7.46
C ASP A 175 -4.21 -12.62 7.54
N LEU A 176 -4.28 -11.94 8.68
CA LEU A 176 -5.07 -10.72 8.82
C LEU A 176 -4.53 -9.60 7.91
N LEU A 177 -3.20 -9.42 7.86
CA LEU A 177 -2.57 -8.46 6.96
C LEU A 177 -2.84 -8.80 5.49
N GLY A 178 -2.78 -10.09 5.13
CA GLY A 178 -3.13 -10.58 3.81
C GLY A 178 -4.59 -10.31 3.44
N ASP A 179 -5.53 -10.45 4.39
CA ASP A 179 -6.94 -10.11 4.15
C ASP A 179 -7.17 -8.59 3.98
N VAL A 180 -6.46 -7.76 4.73
CA VAL A 180 -6.45 -6.29 4.54
C VAL A 180 -5.95 -5.94 3.13
N ILE A 181 -4.84 -6.54 2.69
CA ILE A 181 -4.31 -6.34 1.33
C ILE A 181 -5.31 -6.82 0.28
N ARG A 182 -5.94 -7.98 0.47
CA ARG A 182 -6.97 -8.52 -0.43
C ARG A 182 -8.13 -7.55 -0.62
N ARG A 183 -8.64 -6.99 0.47
CA ARG A 183 -9.75 -6.01 0.44
C ARG A 183 -9.35 -4.74 -0.28
N SER A 184 -8.16 -4.21 0.02
CA SER A 184 -7.66 -3.01 -0.66
C SER A 184 -7.41 -3.28 -2.16
N ALA A 185 -6.90 -4.45 -2.54
CA ALA A 185 -6.73 -4.81 -3.94
C ALA A 185 -8.06 -4.99 -4.67
N ALA A 186 -9.09 -5.50 -4.01
CA ALA A 186 -10.46 -5.53 -4.56
C ALA A 186 -10.97 -4.12 -4.87
N TYR A 187 -10.72 -3.16 -3.97
CA TYR A 187 -11.02 -1.75 -4.21
C TYR A 187 -10.26 -1.22 -5.43
N VAL A 188 -8.95 -1.49 -5.52
CA VAL A 188 -8.12 -1.06 -6.66
C VAL A 188 -8.62 -1.64 -7.98
N LEU A 189 -9.08 -2.89 -8.01
CA LEU A 189 -9.63 -3.51 -9.21
C LEU A 189 -10.96 -2.89 -9.64
N ALA A 190 -11.75 -2.41 -8.69
CA ALA A 190 -13.05 -1.79 -8.97
C ALA A 190 -12.95 -0.30 -9.33
N HIS A 191 -12.07 0.46 -8.64
CA HIS A 191 -12.05 1.93 -8.67
C HIS A 191 -10.72 2.53 -9.12
N GLY A 192 -9.68 1.73 -9.32
CA GLY A 192 -8.32 2.21 -9.57
C GLY A 192 -7.57 2.53 -8.27
N THR A 193 -6.32 2.98 -8.42
CA THR A 193 -5.45 3.26 -7.27
C THR A 193 -5.68 4.66 -6.70
N LEU A 194 -5.67 4.77 -5.38
CA LEU A 194 -5.79 6.06 -4.67
C LEU A 194 -4.58 7.00 -4.84
N ILE A 195 -3.53 6.58 -5.57
CA ILE A 195 -2.36 7.42 -5.83
C ILE A 195 -2.50 8.22 -7.14
N HIS A 196 -3.30 7.77 -8.10
CA HIS A 196 -3.44 8.41 -9.41
C HIS A 196 -3.86 9.89 -9.36
N PRO A 197 -4.73 10.34 -8.44
CA PRO A 197 -5.08 11.76 -8.31
C PRO A 197 -3.93 12.65 -7.82
N PHE A 198 -2.78 12.09 -7.44
CA PHE A 198 -1.65 12.78 -6.82
C PHE A 198 -0.38 12.63 -7.68
N PRO A 199 -0.26 13.43 -8.76
CA PRO A 199 0.73 13.20 -9.82
C PRO A 199 2.17 13.30 -9.34
N ARG A 200 2.49 14.15 -8.36
CA ARG A 200 3.85 14.29 -7.83
C ARG A 200 4.23 13.09 -6.96
N VAL A 201 3.27 12.60 -6.14
CA VAL A 201 3.46 11.37 -5.35
C VAL A 201 3.63 10.17 -6.27
N LEU A 202 2.78 10.05 -7.29
CA LEU A 202 2.85 9.00 -8.31
C LEU A 202 4.19 9.02 -9.05
N HIS A 203 4.66 10.20 -9.45
CA HIS A 203 5.94 10.39 -10.12
C HIS A 203 7.12 9.72 -9.37
N PHE A 204 7.18 9.91 -8.06
CA PHE A 204 8.20 9.25 -7.23
C PHE A 204 7.95 7.75 -7.09
N ALA A 205 6.70 7.32 -6.96
CA ALA A 205 6.35 5.90 -6.81
C ALA A 205 6.67 5.06 -8.07
N GLU A 206 6.69 5.66 -9.25
CA GLU A 206 7.06 5.03 -10.51
C GLU A 206 8.57 4.80 -10.69
N ARG A 207 9.40 5.37 -9.83
CA ARG A 207 10.86 5.32 -9.93
C ARG A 207 11.48 4.39 -8.90
N ASP A 208 12.58 3.74 -9.26
CA ASP A 208 13.31 2.87 -8.35
C ASP A 208 13.65 3.60 -7.04
N SER A 209 13.15 3.10 -5.93
CA SER A 209 13.30 3.71 -4.58
C SER A 209 12.83 5.16 -4.47
N GLY A 210 12.13 5.69 -5.48
CA GLY A 210 11.68 7.08 -5.51
C GLY A 210 10.68 7.37 -4.39
N TYR A 211 9.75 6.46 -4.13
CA TYR A 211 8.80 6.61 -3.03
C TYR A 211 9.47 6.61 -1.65
N LEU A 212 10.53 5.82 -1.46
CA LEU A 212 11.31 5.82 -0.23
C LEU A 212 12.10 7.12 -0.06
N LEU A 213 12.65 7.65 -1.15
CA LEU A 213 13.28 8.97 -1.15
C LEU A 213 12.26 10.04 -0.75
N LEU A 214 11.07 10.02 -1.36
CA LEU A 214 9.99 10.95 -1.06
C LEU A 214 9.65 10.93 0.43
N THR A 215 9.44 9.74 1.00
CA THR A 215 9.12 9.62 2.44
C THR A 215 10.27 10.07 3.33
N ALA A 216 11.53 9.89 2.95
CA ALA A 216 12.68 10.41 3.70
C ALA A 216 12.74 11.95 3.68
N VAL A 217 12.44 12.56 2.53
CA VAL A 217 12.36 14.03 2.38
C VAL A 217 11.22 14.58 3.25
N PHE A 218 10.05 13.97 3.23
CA PHE A 218 8.93 14.42 4.05
C PHE A 218 9.13 14.16 5.55
N ALA A 219 9.79 13.07 5.94
CA ALA A 219 10.19 12.87 7.33
C ALA A 219 11.06 14.03 7.82
N ALA A 220 12.12 14.37 7.07
CA ALA A 220 12.98 15.49 7.39
C ALA A 220 12.22 16.84 7.44
N ARG A 221 11.29 17.06 6.51
CA ARG A 221 10.46 18.27 6.47
C ARG A 221 9.53 18.41 7.68
N PHE A 222 8.89 17.31 8.10
CA PHE A 222 7.94 17.32 9.21
C PHE A 222 8.64 17.33 10.59
N ASP A 223 9.79 16.73 10.71
CA ASP A 223 10.59 16.74 11.95
C ASP A 223 11.27 18.10 12.19
N GLY A 224 11.14 19.06 11.28
CA GLY A 224 11.76 20.38 11.41
C GLY A 224 13.27 20.40 11.15
N LEU A 225 13.85 19.28 10.71
CA LEU A 225 15.29 19.09 10.48
C LEU A 225 15.82 19.94 9.32
N ALA A 226 14.95 20.43 8.44
CA ALA A 226 15.31 21.39 7.39
C ALA A 226 15.79 22.75 7.96
N SER A 227 15.51 23.03 9.23
CA SER A 227 15.83 24.31 9.90
C SER A 227 17.04 24.24 10.82
N SER A 228 17.60 23.04 11.09
CA SER A 228 18.77 22.89 11.97
C SER A 228 20.01 22.41 11.20
N PRO A 229 21.09 23.20 11.14
CA PRO A 229 22.33 22.78 10.49
C PRO A 229 23.00 21.54 11.11
N ALA A 230 22.64 21.20 12.35
CA ALA A 230 23.22 20.09 13.11
C ALA A 230 22.48 18.76 12.96
N ALA A 231 21.24 18.76 12.50
CA ALA A 231 20.48 17.55 12.30
C ALA A 231 20.69 17.04 10.87
N GLY A 232 21.56 16.06 10.73
CA GLY A 232 22.02 15.37 9.54
C GLY A 232 21.29 15.66 8.23
N SER A 233 21.86 16.57 7.43
CA SER A 233 21.41 16.82 6.06
C SER A 233 21.22 15.47 5.35
N LEU A 234 20.11 15.30 4.60
CA LEU A 234 19.88 14.12 3.77
C LEU A 234 21.03 13.99 2.74
N SER A 235 22.09 13.28 3.14
CA SER A 235 23.24 13.04 2.27
C SER A 235 22.84 12.03 1.19
N TYR A 236 23.06 12.37 -0.09
CA TYR A 236 22.80 11.47 -1.21
C TYR A 236 23.49 10.12 -1.05
N ARG A 237 24.71 10.10 -0.46
CA ARG A 237 25.43 8.86 -0.16
C ARG A 237 24.74 8.04 0.94
N GLN A 238 24.21 8.68 1.97
CA GLN A 238 23.46 7.98 3.04
C GLN A 238 22.14 7.42 2.53
N LEU A 239 21.39 8.22 1.77
CA LEU A 239 20.14 7.76 1.12
C LEU A 239 20.41 6.62 0.13
N ALA A 240 21.48 6.76 -0.68
CA ALA A 240 21.89 5.72 -1.63
C ALA A 240 22.21 4.38 -0.94
N ARG A 241 22.95 4.43 0.17
CA ARG A 241 23.23 3.24 0.98
C ARG A 241 21.97 2.67 1.61
N ARG A 242 21.12 3.54 2.17
CA ARG A 242 19.86 3.15 2.83
C ARG A 242 18.90 2.46 1.87
N PHE A 243 18.75 2.98 0.66
CA PHE A 243 17.82 2.48 -0.36
C PHE A 243 18.49 1.57 -1.39
N GLN A 244 19.78 1.27 -1.21
CA GLN A 244 20.57 0.35 -2.04
C GLN A 244 20.53 0.71 -3.54
N VAL A 245 20.62 2.00 -3.83
CA VAL A 245 20.75 2.60 -5.17
C VAL A 245 22.04 3.37 -5.29
N SER A 246 22.40 3.86 -6.49
CA SER A 246 23.57 4.71 -6.66
C SER A 246 23.31 6.13 -6.14
N ALA A 247 24.36 6.82 -5.67
CA ALA A 247 24.27 8.23 -5.31
C ALA A 247 23.89 9.12 -6.49
N ALA A 248 24.29 8.73 -7.71
CA ALA A 248 23.91 9.40 -8.95
C ALA A 248 22.40 9.29 -9.20
N HIS A 249 21.78 8.12 -8.93
CA HIS A 249 20.34 7.94 -9.04
C HIS A 249 19.56 8.86 -8.07
N ILE A 250 19.97 8.91 -6.80
CA ILE A 250 19.39 9.87 -5.82
C ILE A 250 19.56 11.31 -6.31
N GLY A 251 20.77 11.67 -6.79
CA GLY A 251 21.03 13.00 -7.34
C GLY A 251 20.13 13.33 -8.53
N SER A 252 19.91 12.39 -9.44
CA SER A 252 19.01 12.57 -10.59
C SER A 252 17.57 12.88 -10.15
N LEU A 253 17.01 12.10 -9.21
CA LEU A 253 15.67 12.32 -8.67
C LEU A 253 15.54 13.67 -7.96
N MET A 254 16.53 14.05 -7.16
CA MET A 254 16.55 15.34 -6.46
C MET A 254 16.65 16.51 -7.44
N ASN A 255 17.51 16.41 -8.47
CA ASN A 255 17.67 17.44 -9.49
C ASN A 255 16.41 17.57 -10.37
N GLU A 256 15.74 16.45 -10.68
CA GLU A 256 14.46 16.45 -11.39
C GLU A 256 13.40 17.19 -10.58
N ALA A 257 13.23 16.83 -9.30
CA ALA A 257 12.28 17.49 -8.40
C ALA A 257 12.60 18.98 -8.19
N GLN A 258 13.86 19.38 -8.22
CA GLN A 258 14.27 20.78 -8.15
C GLN A 258 13.91 21.55 -9.43
N ARG A 259 14.12 20.96 -10.61
CA ARG A 259 13.75 21.59 -11.89
C ARG A 259 12.25 21.80 -12.02
N GLU A 260 11.47 20.86 -11.47
CA GLU A 260 10.01 20.95 -11.39
C GLU A 260 9.52 21.91 -10.28
N GLY A 261 10.42 22.49 -9.50
CA GLY A 261 10.07 23.39 -8.40
C GLY A 261 9.48 22.70 -7.16
N TRP A 262 9.52 21.36 -7.10
CA TRP A 262 8.95 20.60 -5.99
C TRP A 262 9.85 20.60 -4.74
N PHE A 263 11.17 20.54 -4.97
CA PHE A 263 12.17 20.64 -3.92
C PHE A 263 13.04 21.88 -4.13
N HIS A 264 13.51 22.43 -3.01
CA HIS A 264 14.49 23.51 -2.99
C HIS A 264 15.76 22.99 -2.34
N THR A 265 16.91 23.20 -2.98
CA THR A 265 18.22 22.86 -2.41
C THR A 265 19.05 24.11 -2.15
N ASP A 266 19.93 24.03 -1.15
CA ASP A 266 20.92 25.10 -0.90
C ASP A 266 22.06 25.06 -1.94
N GLY A 267 22.97 26.04 -1.88
CA GLY A 267 24.12 26.12 -2.78
C GLY A 267 25.11 24.94 -2.67
N ARG A 268 24.89 24.00 -1.72
CA ARG A 268 25.65 22.77 -1.53
C ARG A 268 24.86 21.52 -1.95
N GLY A 269 23.71 21.69 -2.60
CA GLY A 269 22.82 20.61 -3.05
C GLY A 269 22.09 19.86 -1.92
N ARG A 270 21.98 20.46 -0.71
CA ARG A 270 21.21 19.89 0.39
C ARG A 270 19.76 20.34 0.30
N LEU A 271 18.83 19.48 0.69
CA LEU A 271 17.43 19.86 0.78
C LEU A 271 17.22 21.02 1.73
N ALA A 272 16.78 22.16 1.21
CA ALA A 272 16.42 23.37 1.97
C ALA A 272 14.91 23.47 2.21
N GLY A 273 14.09 22.88 1.33
CA GLY A 273 12.64 22.92 1.47
C GLY A 273 11.89 22.05 0.47
N VAL A 274 10.58 21.95 0.68
CA VAL A 274 9.60 21.34 -0.22
C VAL A 274 8.53 22.38 -0.51
N ALA A 275 8.10 22.48 -1.75
CA ALA A 275 7.05 23.39 -2.18
C ALA A 275 5.76 23.21 -1.36
N PRO A 276 5.10 24.28 -0.91
CA PRO A 276 3.91 24.20 -0.05
C PRO A 276 2.77 23.39 -0.67
N ASP A 277 2.53 23.54 -1.96
CA ASP A 277 1.51 22.81 -2.71
C ASP A 277 1.83 21.32 -2.84
N PHE A 278 3.12 20.94 -2.86
CA PHE A 278 3.49 19.52 -2.81
C PHE A 278 3.36 18.95 -1.39
N VAL A 279 3.59 19.77 -0.36
CA VAL A 279 3.31 19.36 1.02
C VAL A 279 1.83 19.07 1.20
N GLU A 280 0.95 19.90 0.64
CA GLU A 280 -0.51 19.71 0.71
C GLU A 280 -0.94 18.47 -0.09
N GLU A 281 -0.45 18.28 -1.32
CA GLU A 281 -0.73 17.08 -2.13
C GLU A 281 -0.35 15.80 -1.38
N PHE A 282 0.86 15.77 -0.78
CA PHE A 282 1.30 14.60 -0.01
C PHE A 282 0.45 14.36 1.23
N ALA A 283 0.06 15.44 1.93
CA ALA A 283 -0.80 15.35 3.11
C ALA A 283 -2.20 14.84 2.75
N GLN A 284 -2.77 15.32 1.64
CA GLN A 284 -4.05 14.87 1.11
C GLN A 284 -4.01 13.39 0.73
N TRP A 285 -3.04 12.98 -0.09
CA TRP A 285 -2.86 11.58 -0.44
C TRP A 285 -2.70 10.68 0.79
N ALA A 286 -1.85 11.06 1.75
CA ALA A 286 -1.62 10.27 2.95
C ALA A 286 -2.86 10.15 3.84
N SER A 287 -3.65 11.22 3.95
CA SER A 287 -4.90 11.19 4.71
C SER A 287 -5.95 10.26 4.06
N TRP A 288 -6.02 10.22 2.72
CA TRP A 288 -6.86 9.25 2.00
C TRP A 288 -6.45 7.82 2.32
N GLN A 289 -5.14 7.54 2.30
CA GLN A 289 -4.62 6.23 2.66
C GLN A 289 -4.90 5.85 4.12
N MET A 290 -4.80 6.80 5.05
CA MET A 290 -5.13 6.56 6.46
C MET A 290 -6.60 6.18 6.64
N VAL A 291 -7.54 6.90 6.02
CA VAL A 291 -8.98 6.59 6.07
C VAL A 291 -9.24 5.23 5.45
N HIS A 292 -8.75 4.99 4.23
CA HIS A 292 -8.95 3.75 3.50
C HIS A 292 -8.43 2.54 4.30
N CYS A 293 -7.18 2.57 4.75
CA CYS A 293 -6.58 1.48 5.52
C CYS A 293 -7.31 1.24 6.85
N THR A 294 -7.83 2.29 7.49
CA THR A 294 -8.63 2.18 8.71
C THR A 294 -9.93 1.43 8.46
N GLY A 295 -10.67 1.77 7.43
CA GLY A 295 -11.89 1.06 7.05
C GLY A 295 -11.63 -0.42 6.71
N LEU A 296 -10.51 -0.70 6.03
CA LEU A 296 -10.13 -2.07 5.66
C LEU A 296 -9.84 -2.96 6.88
N ILE A 297 -9.08 -2.46 7.86
CA ILE A 297 -8.79 -3.25 9.07
C ILE A 297 -10.03 -3.45 9.92
N GLU A 298 -10.89 -2.45 10.03
CA GLU A 298 -12.16 -2.57 10.75
C GLU A 298 -13.07 -3.64 10.11
N ALA A 299 -13.20 -3.61 8.78
CA ALA A 299 -13.96 -4.62 8.04
C ALA A 299 -13.34 -6.04 8.15
N ALA A 300 -12.00 -6.14 8.18
CA ALA A 300 -11.32 -7.43 8.35
C ALA A 300 -11.54 -8.01 9.75
N LEU A 301 -11.47 -7.19 10.79
CA LEU A 301 -11.71 -7.59 12.19
C LEU A 301 -13.17 -7.99 12.42
N ALA A 302 -14.13 -7.24 11.88
CA ALA A 302 -15.54 -7.56 11.95
C ALA A 302 -15.84 -8.94 11.33
N ALA A 303 -15.28 -9.22 10.16
CA ALA A 303 -15.44 -10.52 9.49
C ALA A 303 -14.81 -11.68 10.29
N THR A 304 -13.71 -11.45 10.99
CA THR A 304 -13.07 -12.46 11.85
C THR A 304 -13.90 -12.73 13.10
N GLY A 305 -14.45 -11.70 13.73
CA GLY A 305 -15.35 -11.81 14.87
C GLY A 305 -16.64 -12.54 14.54
N SER A 306 -17.24 -12.27 13.38
CA SER A 306 -18.43 -12.99 12.88
C SER A 306 -18.15 -14.48 12.65
N ALA A 307 -17.01 -14.83 12.05
CA ALA A 307 -16.61 -16.21 11.82
C ALA A 307 -16.41 -17.01 13.13
N LEU A 308 -15.95 -16.37 14.20
CA LEU A 308 -15.81 -17.00 15.51
C LEU A 308 -17.18 -17.25 16.17
N VAL A 309 -18.15 -16.35 15.97
CA VAL A 309 -19.51 -16.53 16.47
C VAL A 309 -20.24 -17.67 15.73
N GLU A 310 -20.07 -17.78 14.40
CA GLU A 310 -20.64 -18.88 13.62
C GLU A 310 -20.00 -20.25 13.93
N ALA A 311 -18.71 -20.29 14.20
CA ALA A 311 -17.99 -21.51 14.61
C ALA A 311 -18.29 -21.94 16.05
N GLY A 312 -18.77 -21.04 16.89
CA GLY A 312 -19.22 -21.27 18.26
C GLY A 312 -20.71 -21.59 18.42
N GLY A 313 -21.39 -22.05 17.36
CA GLY A 313 -22.81 -22.40 17.37
C GLY A 313 -23.17 -23.65 18.17
N PRO A 314 -24.44 -23.94 18.39
CA PRO A 314 -25.15 -23.87 19.65
C PRO A 314 -24.75 -24.95 20.65
N GLY A 315 -24.69 -24.56 21.91
CA GLY A 315 -24.40 -25.42 23.05
C GLY A 315 -25.28 -26.65 23.09
N VAL A 316 -24.64 -27.78 23.35
CA VAL A 316 -25.28 -29.03 23.76
C VAL A 316 -26.21 -28.73 24.94
N PRO A 317 -27.51 -29.10 24.88
CA PRO A 317 -28.36 -28.98 26.03
C PRO A 317 -27.82 -29.90 27.16
N ALA A 318 -27.61 -29.35 28.34
CA ALA A 318 -27.34 -30.12 29.53
C ALA A 318 -28.54 -31.02 29.79
N ASP A 319 -28.39 -32.30 29.51
CA ASP A 319 -29.33 -33.33 29.99
C ASP A 319 -29.31 -33.33 31.51
N ALA A 320 -30.45 -32.96 32.08
CA ALA A 320 -30.78 -33.21 33.45
C ALA A 320 -31.07 -34.70 33.59
N GLY A 321 -30.33 -35.37 34.44
CA GLY A 321 -30.55 -36.72 34.94
C GLY A 321 -30.04 -36.81 36.35
#